data_22a8979082f33bf92ad17e96423b4b77
#
_entry.id   22a8979082f33bf92ad17e96423b4b77
#
_cell.length_a   1.000
_cell.length_b   1.000
_cell.length_c   1.000
_cell.angle_alpha   90.00
_cell.angle_beta   90.00
_cell.angle_gamma   90.00
#
_symmetry.space_group_name_H-M   'P 1'
#
loop_
_entity.id
_entity.type
_entity.pdbx_description
1 polymer ?
#
loop_
_entity_poly.entity_id
_entity_poly.type
_entity_poly.pdbx_seq_one_letter_code
_entity_poly.pdbx_strand_id
1 'polypeptide(L)'
;MKARWDLILLPSLAVMLVLLGASQYVFLKGSFFRDLGLGRTGDVLEAANYLRFFTDPFYLRVLWITTKVSLLATVFTLLLGYPLAYVIARMRSRWAMVLLAGVVVTTFVTIVIKVFGLIIIFGAEGPLNRFLLGFGFVDVPYSIMGTQTGVVVGLMHFTLGFGVLLLYSVIRTIPQSLEDAAQIHGSSRLRVFLRVVFPLSLPGVTVGALMIFNMCMGAFTSAALLGAGKVFTLPVLIQRTVMMEIKYSMAATQAAVLLVSVLLINLLSIYLLRRLRTARLVVA
;
A
#
# COMPACT_ATOMS: atom_id res chain seq x y z
N MET A 1 -10.90 41.34 15.18
CA MET A 1 -11.59 40.10 15.59
C MET A 1 -10.88 38.93 14.89
N LYS A 2 -10.04 38.17 15.62
CA LYS A 2 -9.51 36.90 15.08
C LYS A 2 -10.69 35.95 15.03
N ALA A 3 -11.13 35.58 13.82
CA ALA A 3 -12.15 34.57 13.65
C ALA A 3 -11.71 33.31 14.37
N ARG A 4 -12.54 32.80 15.30
CA ARG A 4 -12.27 31.57 16.04
C ARG A 4 -12.58 30.37 15.15
N TRP A 5 -11.72 30.14 14.16
CA TRP A 5 -11.83 29.02 13.20
C TRP A 5 -11.94 27.67 13.92
N ASP A 6 -11.34 27.58 15.11
CA ASP A 6 -11.40 26.38 15.96
C ASP A 6 -12.84 26.00 16.32
N LEU A 7 -13.72 26.99 16.59
CA LEU A 7 -15.14 26.77 16.90
C LEU A 7 -15.95 26.32 15.69
N ILE A 8 -15.56 26.73 14.48
CA ILE A 8 -16.26 26.34 13.23
C ILE A 8 -15.91 24.89 12.87
N LEU A 9 -14.68 24.46 13.13
CA LEU A 9 -14.21 23.08 12.84
C LEU A 9 -14.66 22.07 13.91
N LEU A 10 -14.98 22.55 15.14
CA LEU A 10 -15.28 21.68 16.28
C LEU A 10 -16.48 20.74 16.04
N PRO A 11 -17.62 21.14 15.45
CA PRO A 11 -18.74 20.23 15.22
C PRO A 11 -18.38 19.09 14.25
N SER A 12 -17.70 19.39 13.14
CA SER A 12 -17.30 18.39 12.14
C SER A 12 -16.25 17.43 12.70
N LEU A 13 -15.27 17.93 13.45
CA LEU A 13 -14.28 17.11 14.15
C LEU A 13 -14.92 16.24 15.23
N ALA A 14 -15.86 16.78 16.01
CA ALA A 14 -16.57 16.04 17.04
C ALA A 14 -17.37 14.87 16.45
N VAL A 15 -18.16 15.13 15.40
CA VAL A 15 -18.92 14.08 14.70
C VAL A 15 -17.97 13.00 14.15
N MET A 16 -16.89 13.40 13.48
CA MET A 16 -15.90 12.46 12.94
C MET A 16 -15.26 11.60 14.04
N LEU A 17 -14.80 12.22 15.13
CA LEU A 17 -14.18 11.52 16.26
C LEU A 17 -15.14 10.60 16.98
N VAL A 18 -16.39 11.03 17.20
CA VAL A 18 -17.42 10.20 17.85
C VAL A 18 -17.76 9.00 16.98
N LEU A 19 -18.05 9.19 15.70
CA LEU A 19 -18.40 8.08 14.80
C LEU A 19 -17.25 7.10 14.62
N LEU A 20 -16.02 7.60 14.34
CA LEU A 20 -14.85 6.74 14.21
C LEU A 20 -14.49 6.06 15.54
N GLY A 21 -14.48 6.82 16.65
CA GLY A 21 -14.18 6.27 17.97
C GLY A 21 -15.19 5.23 18.42
N ALA A 22 -16.48 5.48 18.24
CA ALA A 22 -17.52 4.53 18.58
C ALA A 22 -17.44 3.26 17.73
N SER A 23 -17.25 3.39 16.42
CA SER A 23 -17.11 2.22 15.54
C SER A 23 -15.88 1.37 15.90
N GLN A 24 -14.74 2.00 16.15
CA GLN A 24 -13.52 1.30 16.57
C GLN A 24 -13.69 0.63 17.95
N TYR A 25 -14.34 1.32 18.89
CA TYR A 25 -14.61 0.78 20.22
C TYR A 25 -15.49 -0.48 20.14
N VAL A 26 -16.63 -0.41 19.45
CA VAL A 26 -17.54 -1.56 19.29
C VAL A 26 -16.81 -2.72 18.61
N PHE A 27 -16.04 -2.43 17.60
CA PHE A 27 -15.25 -3.41 16.86
C PHE A 27 -14.18 -4.07 17.75
N LEU A 28 -13.35 -3.26 18.44
CA LEU A 28 -12.33 -3.78 19.35
C LEU A 28 -12.94 -4.53 20.53
N LYS A 29 -14.03 -4.05 21.11
CA LYS A 29 -14.77 -4.79 22.14
C LYS A 29 -15.25 -6.14 21.61
N GLY A 30 -15.80 -6.17 20.39
CA GLY A 30 -16.25 -7.40 19.73
C GLY A 30 -15.16 -8.46 19.58
N SER A 31 -13.89 -8.07 19.45
CA SER A 31 -12.77 -9.00 19.31
C SER A 31 -12.47 -9.83 20.57
N PHE A 32 -12.92 -9.38 21.73
CA PHE A 32 -12.74 -10.07 23.02
C PHE A 32 -13.87 -11.03 23.38
N PHE A 33 -14.85 -11.21 22.54
CA PHE A 33 -15.90 -12.18 22.79
C PHE A 33 -15.63 -13.51 22.07
N ARG A 34 -16.15 -14.60 22.62
CA ARG A 34 -16.10 -15.91 21.98
C ARG A 34 -17.19 -16.04 20.92
N ASP A 35 -16.82 -16.57 19.74
CA ASP A 35 -17.81 -16.96 18.74
C ASP A 35 -18.54 -18.24 19.16
N LEU A 36 -19.86 -18.18 19.31
CA LEU A 36 -20.73 -19.32 19.65
C LEU A 36 -21.30 -20.03 18.41
N GLY A 37 -20.94 -19.57 17.20
CA GLY A 37 -21.45 -20.05 15.93
C GLY A 37 -22.67 -19.26 15.44
N LEU A 38 -22.97 -19.37 14.13
CA LEU A 38 -24.09 -18.70 13.46
C LEU A 38 -24.20 -17.19 13.76
N GLY A 39 -23.06 -16.52 13.92
CA GLY A 39 -23.00 -15.08 14.20
C GLY A 39 -23.33 -14.68 15.63
N ARG A 40 -23.52 -15.64 16.52
CA ARG A 40 -23.74 -15.36 17.96
C ARG A 40 -22.40 -15.19 18.66
N THR A 41 -22.31 -14.19 19.49
CA THR A 41 -21.15 -13.92 20.35
C THR A 41 -21.50 -14.20 21.80
N GLY A 42 -20.54 -14.68 22.58
CA GLY A 42 -20.70 -14.87 24.01
C GLY A 42 -20.73 -13.52 24.76
N ASP A 43 -21.19 -13.57 26.02
CA ASP A 43 -21.31 -12.38 26.89
C ASP A 43 -20.04 -12.14 27.74
N VAL A 44 -19.14 -13.12 27.79
CA VAL A 44 -17.92 -13.07 28.62
C VAL A 44 -16.75 -12.58 27.76
N LEU A 45 -15.99 -11.63 28.32
CA LEU A 45 -14.76 -11.13 27.71
C LEU A 45 -13.64 -12.17 27.84
N GLU A 46 -13.13 -12.67 26.73
CA GLU A 46 -12.08 -13.66 26.68
C GLU A 46 -11.02 -13.26 25.64
N ALA A 47 -9.77 -13.55 25.93
CA ALA A 47 -8.69 -13.37 24.97
C ALA A 47 -8.43 -14.61 24.09
N ALA A 48 -9.35 -15.57 24.07
CA ALA A 48 -9.19 -16.86 23.40
C ALA A 48 -8.92 -16.72 21.88
N ASN A 49 -9.58 -15.77 21.20
CA ASN A 49 -9.34 -15.50 19.79
C ASN A 49 -7.93 -14.97 19.51
N TYR A 50 -7.41 -14.11 20.38
CA TYR A 50 -6.04 -13.62 20.28
C TYR A 50 -5.03 -14.73 20.55
N LEU A 51 -5.26 -15.55 21.59
CA LEU A 51 -4.42 -16.72 21.87
C LEU A 51 -4.37 -17.64 20.65
N ARG A 52 -5.54 -17.98 20.08
CA ARG A 52 -5.66 -18.77 18.86
C ARG A 52 -4.90 -18.14 17.69
N PHE A 53 -5.05 -16.82 17.48
CA PHE A 53 -4.37 -16.13 16.38
C PHE A 53 -2.85 -16.25 16.48
N PHE A 54 -2.27 -16.13 17.68
CA PHE A 54 -0.83 -16.17 17.88
C PHE A 54 -0.25 -17.57 18.08
N THR A 55 -1.08 -18.58 18.40
CA THR A 55 -0.63 -19.97 18.55
C THR A 55 -0.77 -20.80 17.29
N ASP A 56 -1.72 -20.47 16.40
CA ASP A 56 -1.92 -21.21 15.18
C ASP A 56 -1.00 -20.68 14.05
N PRO A 57 -0.10 -21.53 13.53
CA PRO A 57 0.84 -21.15 12.46
C PRO A 57 0.15 -20.62 11.19
N PHE A 58 -1.11 -20.98 10.96
CA PHE A 58 -1.86 -20.51 9.79
C PHE A 58 -2.03 -18.99 9.81
N TYR A 59 -2.49 -18.40 10.92
CA TYR A 59 -2.71 -16.96 11.02
C TYR A 59 -1.40 -16.17 10.95
N LEU A 60 -0.35 -16.66 11.58
CA LEU A 60 0.98 -16.04 11.51
C LEU A 60 1.53 -16.04 10.09
N ARG A 61 1.33 -17.14 9.35
CA ARG A 61 1.70 -17.24 7.94
C ARG A 61 0.93 -16.24 7.09
N VAL A 62 -0.38 -16.09 7.32
CA VAL A 62 -1.22 -15.12 6.60
C VAL A 62 -0.76 -13.68 6.89
N LEU A 63 -0.47 -13.34 8.14
CA LEU A 63 0.09 -12.04 8.53
C LEU A 63 1.43 -11.78 7.85
N TRP A 64 2.32 -12.77 7.83
CA TRP A 64 3.60 -12.69 7.14
C TRP A 64 3.45 -12.49 5.64
N ILE A 65 2.59 -13.27 4.98
CA ILE A 65 2.30 -13.10 3.55
C ILE A 65 1.77 -11.69 3.28
N THR A 66 0.82 -11.20 4.08
CA THR A 66 0.27 -9.86 3.94
C THR A 66 1.36 -8.79 3.99
N THR A 67 2.20 -8.84 5.01
CA THR A 67 3.32 -7.89 5.20
C THR A 67 4.32 -7.98 4.06
N LYS A 68 4.71 -9.19 3.68
CA LYS A 68 5.67 -9.45 2.60
C LYS A 68 5.18 -8.92 1.24
N VAL A 69 3.95 -9.27 0.83
CA VAL A 69 3.43 -8.84 -0.48
C VAL A 69 3.19 -7.33 -0.51
N SER A 70 2.77 -6.72 0.62
CA SER A 70 2.60 -5.27 0.74
C SER A 70 3.94 -4.54 0.64
N LEU A 71 4.97 -5.05 1.30
CA LEU A 71 6.32 -4.48 1.23
C LEU A 71 6.89 -4.57 -0.19
N LEU A 72 6.80 -5.75 -0.82
CA LEU A 72 7.26 -5.94 -2.19
C LEU A 72 6.52 -5.03 -3.17
N ALA A 73 5.19 -4.96 -3.07
CA ALA A 73 4.38 -4.07 -3.90
C ALA A 73 4.78 -2.60 -3.71
N THR A 74 5.04 -2.16 -2.47
CA THR A 74 5.51 -0.81 -2.17
C THR A 74 6.86 -0.53 -2.83
N VAL A 75 7.82 -1.43 -2.68
CA VAL A 75 9.16 -1.29 -3.28
C VAL A 75 9.06 -1.20 -4.81
N PHE A 76 8.31 -2.09 -5.44
CA PHE A 76 8.14 -2.05 -6.90
C PHE A 76 7.36 -0.82 -7.38
N THR A 77 6.34 -0.38 -6.63
CA THR A 77 5.63 0.88 -6.94
C THR A 77 6.56 2.08 -6.91
N LEU A 78 7.43 2.18 -5.89
CA LEU A 78 8.41 3.26 -5.80
C LEU A 78 9.48 3.14 -6.88
N LEU A 79 9.98 1.95 -7.14
CA LEU A 79 11.03 1.70 -8.14
C LEU A 79 10.58 2.09 -9.55
N LEU A 80 9.34 1.75 -9.93
CA LEU A 80 8.77 2.08 -11.24
C LEU A 80 8.19 3.49 -11.28
N GLY A 81 7.56 3.92 -10.19
CA GLY A 81 6.91 5.23 -10.09
C GLY A 81 7.90 6.40 -10.01
N TYR A 82 9.06 6.20 -9.37
CA TYR A 82 10.02 7.29 -9.17
C TYR A 82 10.62 7.80 -10.50
N PRO A 83 11.15 6.96 -11.40
CA PRO A 83 11.64 7.42 -12.70
C PRO A 83 10.56 8.12 -13.52
N LEU A 84 9.34 7.57 -13.55
CA LEU A 84 8.23 8.17 -14.26
C LEU A 84 7.86 9.54 -13.68
N ALA A 85 7.74 9.65 -12.36
CA ALA A 85 7.46 10.91 -11.67
C ALA A 85 8.57 11.95 -11.93
N TYR A 86 9.84 11.55 -11.91
CA TYR A 86 10.97 12.43 -12.19
C TYR A 86 10.93 12.97 -13.62
N VAL A 87 10.72 12.10 -14.60
CA VAL A 87 10.61 12.51 -16.02
C VAL A 87 9.48 13.51 -16.19
N ILE A 88 8.28 13.22 -15.67
CA ILE A 88 7.12 14.11 -15.75
C ILE A 88 7.40 15.45 -15.07
N ALA A 89 8.03 15.43 -13.90
CA ALA A 89 8.32 16.64 -13.11
C ALA A 89 9.34 17.58 -13.77
N ARG A 90 10.26 17.06 -14.57
CA ARG A 90 11.36 17.82 -15.23
C ARG A 90 11.15 18.07 -16.72
N MET A 91 10.19 17.39 -17.33
CA MET A 91 9.85 17.58 -18.74
C MET A 91 9.22 18.95 -18.96
N ARG A 92 9.78 19.74 -19.91
CA ARG A 92 9.27 21.08 -20.30
C ARG A 92 8.26 21.04 -21.46
N SER A 93 8.02 19.84 -22.02
CA SER A 93 7.13 19.63 -23.16
C SER A 93 5.66 19.50 -22.72
N ARG A 94 4.72 19.81 -23.63
CA ARG A 94 3.28 19.53 -23.48
C ARG A 94 2.98 18.06 -23.15
N TRP A 95 3.87 17.15 -23.53
CA TRP A 95 3.79 15.73 -23.19
C TRP A 95 3.82 15.46 -21.68
N ALA A 96 4.46 16.34 -20.87
CA ALA A 96 4.39 16.21 -19.41
C ALA A 96 2.95 16.27 -18.90
N MET A 97 2.13 17.18 -19.46
CA MET A 97 0.72 17.30 -19.08
C MET A 97 -0.09 16.07 -19.53
N VAL A 98 0.17 15.55 -20.73
CA VAL A 98 -0.50 14.35 -21.26
C VAL A 98 -0.17 13.13 -20.39
N LEU A 99 1.11 12.93 -20.05
CA LEU A 99 1.52 11.84 -19.18
C LEU A 99 0.91 11.97 -17.78
N LEU A 100 0.93 13.18 -17.21
CA LEU A 100 0.34 13.44 -15.90
C LEU A 100 -1.18 13.17 -15.92
N ALA A 101 -1.88 13.65 -16.94
CA ALA A 101 -3.30 13.38 -17.14
C ALA A 101 -3.58 11.87 -17.27
N GLY A 102 -2.75 11.15 -18.02
CA GLY A 102 -2.83 9.69 -18.13
C GLY A 102 -2.70 9.00 -16.76
N VAL A 103 -1.73 9.42 -15.93
CA VAL A 103 -1.55 8.89 -14.57
C VAL A 103 -2.78 9.21 -13.70
N VAL A 104 -3.31 10.43 -13.78
CA VAL A 104 -4.52 10.81 -13.05
C VAL A 104 -5.70 9.94 -13.48
N VAL A 105 -5.95 9.82 -14.78
CA VAL A 105 -7.05 8.98 -15.31
C VAL A 105 -6.91 7.53 -14.84
N THR A 106 -5.71 6.95 -14.93
CA THR A 106 -5.49 5.58 -14.45
C THR A 106 -5.74 5.42 -12.95
N THR A 107 -5.52 6.46 -12.15
CA THR A 107 -5.79 6.42 -10.70
C THR A 107 -7.29 6.31 -10.41
N PHE A 108 -8.13 6.95 -11.24
CA PHE A 108 -9.59 6.92 -11.09
C PHE A 108 -10.27 5.68 -11.69
N VAL A 109 -9.58 4.90 -12.52
CA VAL A 109 -10.14 3.62 -13.01
C VAL A 109 -10.34 2.68 -11.82
N THR A 110 -11.51 2.04 -11.74
CA THR A 110 -11.85 1.15 -10.63
C THR A 110 -10.86 -0.02 -10.53
N ILE A 111 -10.55 -0.42 -9.30
CA ILE A 111 -9.61 -1.52 -9.04
C ILE A 111 -10.07 -2.83 -9.68
N VAL A 112 -11.37 -3.06 -9.75
CA VAL A 112 -11.95 -4.28 -10.34
C VAL A 112 -11.59 -4.38 -11.82
N ILE A 113 -11.80 -3.30 -12.60
CA ILE A 113 -11.45 -3.26 -14.03
C ILE A 113 -9.95 -3.48 -14.22
N LYS A 114 -9.11 -2.84 -13.40
CA LYS A 114 -7.64 -3.01 -13.44
C LYS A 114 -7.24 -4.46 -13.23
N VAL A 115 -7.81 -5.11 -12.21
CA VAL A 115 -7.47 -6.50 -11.88
C VAL A 115 -7.97 -7.46 -12.96
N PHE A 116 -9.17 -7.27 -13.51
CA PHE A 116 -9.63 -8.08 -14.64
C PHE A 116 -8.75 -7.92 -15.86
N GLY A 117 -8.30 -6.70 -16.17
CA GLY A 117 -7.30 -6.47 -17.22
C GLY A 117 -6.01 -7.27 -17.00
N LEU A 118 -5.49 -7.28 -15.77
CA LEU A 118 -4.32 -8.09 -15.40
C LEU A 118 -4.59 -9.60 -15.55
N ILE A 119 -5.76 -10.08 -15.14
CA ILE A 119 -6.16 -11.49 -15.28
C ILE A 119 -6.15 -11.91 -16.75
N ILE A 120 -6.69 -11.06 -17.65
CA ILE A 120 -6.71 -11.33 -19.08
C ILE A 120 -5.30 -11.33 -19.65
N ILE A 121 -4.46 -10.35 -19.30
CA ILE A 121 -3.10 -10.22 -19.84
C ILE A 121 -2.18 -11.36 -19.37
N PHE A 122 -2.24 -11.69 -18.09
CA PHE A 122 -1.35 -12.67 -17.43
C PHE A 122 -1.98 -14.06 -17.28
N GLY A 123 -3.17 -14.28 -17.79
CA GLY A 123 -3.81 -15.61 -17.81
C GLY A 123 -3.03 -16.60 -18.68
N ALA A 124 -3.27 -17.90 -18.48
CA ALA A 124 -2.57 -18.95 -19.24
C ALA A 124 -2.72 -18.79 -20.77
N GLU A 125 -3.89 -18.38 -21.23
CA GLU A 125 -4.19 -18.12 -22.64
C GLU A 125 -4.05 -16.62 -23.02
N GLY A 126 -3.54 -15.81 -22.09
CA GLY A 126 -3.41 -14.37 -22.27
C GLY A 126 -2.35 -13.96 -23.28
N PRO A 127 -2.44 -12.71 -23.77
CA PRO A 127 -1.52 -12.20 -24.80
C PRO A 127 -0.06 -12.27 -24.38
N LEU A 128 0.26 -12.11 -23.09
CA LEU A 128 1.64 -12.24 -22.60
C LEU A 128 2.19 -13.65 -22.80
N ASN A 129 1.42 -14.68 -22.41
CA ASN A 129 1.84 -16.07 -22.59
C ASN A 129 1.95 -16.45 -24.07
N ARG A 130 1.03 -16.01 -24.91
CA ARG A 130 1.11 -16.21 -26.37
C ARG A 130 2.38 -15.59 -26.95
N PHE A 131 2.74 -14.40 -26.50
CA PHE A 131 3.99 -13.74 -26.91
C PHE A 131 5.22 -14.54 -26.44
N LEU A 132 5.29 -14.91 -25.16
CA LEU A 132 6.43 -15.63 -24.59
C LEU A 132 6.62 -17.01 -25.21
N LEU A 133 5.53 -17.77 -25.46
CA LEU A 133 5.55 -19.06 -26.15
C LEU A 133 5.94 -18.92 -27.62
N GLY A 134 5.40 -17.90 -28.32
CA GLY A 134 5.69 -17.66 -29.73
C GLY A 134 7.15 -17.29 -30.01
N PHE A 135 7.84 -16.67 -29.05
CA PHE A 135 9.27 -16.35 -29.15
C PHE A 135 10.18 -17.40 -28.48
N GLY A 136 9.62 -18.48 -27.93
CA GLY A 136 10.39 -19.55 -27.30
C GLY A 136 11.05 -19.16 -25.96
N PHE A 137 10.55 -18.13 -25.29
CA PHE A 137 11.05 -17.73 -23.96
C PHE A 137 10.58 -18.65 -22.83
N VAL A 138 9.48 -19.36 -23.03
CA VAL A 138 8.92 -20.35 -22.10
C VAL A 138 8.35 -21.52 -22.89
N ASP A 139 8.41 -22.74 -22.32
CA ASP A 139 7.89 -23.95 -22.94
C ASP A 139 6.43 -24.24 -22.53
N VAL A 140 5.99 -23.68 -21.42
CA VAL A 140 4.64 -23.87 -20.87
C VAL A 140 4.04 -22.53 -20.44
N PRO A 141 2.72 -22.31 -20.66
CA PRO A 141 2.08 -21.09 -20.23
C PRO A 141 2.15 -20.92 -18.71
N TYR A 142 2.59 -19.76 -18.26
CA TYR A 142 2.68 -19.42 -16.83
C TYR A 142 1.58 -18.44 -16.44
N SER A 143 0.74 -18.84 -15.50
CA SER A 143 -0.27 -17.94 -14.92
C SER A 143 0.19 -17.42 -13.56
N ILE A 144 0.17 -16.10 -13.40
CA ILE A 144 0.46 -15.47 -12.10
C ILE A 144 -0.71 -15.59 -11.11
N MET A 145 -1.89 -16.05 -11.58
CA MET A 145 -3.05 -16.21 -10.72
C MET A 145 -2.82 -17.30 -9.66
N GLY A 146 -3.26 -17.05 -8.46
CA GLY A 146 -3.07 -17.96 -7.32
C GLY A 146 -1.64 -17.96 -6.77
N THR A 147 -0.81 -16.99 -7.14
CA THR A 147 0.57 -16.84 -6.66
C THR A 147 0.76 -15.55 -5.87
N GLN A 148 1.78 -15.51 -5.00
CA GLN A 148 2.15 -14.29 -4.31
C GLN A 148 2.61 -13.20 -5.29
N THR A 149 3.27 -13.59 -6.38
CA THR A 149 3.70 -12.66 -7.45
C THR A 149 2.49 -11.97 -8.09
N GLY A 150 1.43 -12.71 -8.39
CA GLY A 150 0.19 -12.12 -8.91
C GLY A 150 -0.42 -11.09 -7.97
N VAL A 151 -0.45 -11.41 -6.67
CA VAL A 151 -0.92 -10.46 -5.65
C VAL A 151 -0.04 -9.21 -5.62
N VAL A 152 1.29 -9.35 -5.66
CA VAL A 152 2.23 -8.21 -5.70
C VAL A 152 2.01 -7.34 -6.93
N VAL A 153 1.87 -7.94 -8.12
CA VAL A 153 1.60 -7.20 -9.37
C VAL A 153 0.28 -6.44 -9.29
N GLY A 154 -0.77 -7.07 -8.74
CA GLY A 154 -2.07 -6.41 -8.56
C GLY A 154 -2.02 -5.24 -7.59
N LEU A 155 -1.35 -5.39 -6.45
CA LEU A 155 -1.16 -4.34 -5.45
C LEU A 155 -0.30 -3.20 -6.01
N MET A 156 0.79 -3.52 -6.70
CA MET A 156 1.65 -2.54 -7.37
C MET A 156 0.84 -1.74 -8.41
N HIS A 157 0.10 -2.41 -9.28
CA HIS A 157 -0.74 -1.75 -10.29
C HIS A 157 -1.82 -0.87 -9.66
N PHE A 158 -2.40 -1.30 -8.54
CA PHE A 158 -3.36 -0.51 -7.76
C PHE A 158 -2.75 0.80 -7.25
N THR A 159 -1.55 0.74 -6.68
CA THR A 159 -0.92 1.89 -6.01
C THR A 159 -0.03 2.73 -6.91
N LEU A 160 0.30 2.26 -8.14
CA LEU A 160 1.27 2.91 -9.03
C LEU A 160 0.87 4.34 -9.38
N GLY A 161 -0.38 4.57 -9.79
CA GLY A 161 -0.86 5.92 -10.14
C GLY A 161 -0.74 6.90 -8.96
N PHE A 162 -1.20 6.49 -7.78
CA PHE A 162 -1.07 7.26 -6.55
C PHE A 162 0.39 7.54 -6.20
N GLY A 163 1.25 6.51 -6.29
CA GLY A 163 2.68 6.62 -6.02
C GLY A 163 3.37 7.62 -6.95
N VAL A 164 3.06 7.58 -8.25
CA VAL A 164 3.60 8.54 -9.24
C VAL A 164 3.17 9.97 -8.92
N LEU A 165 1.89 10.21 -8.62
CA LEU A 165 1.38 11.55 -8.30
C LEU A 165 2.03 12.12 -7.03
N LEU A 166 2.19 11.27 -6.00
CA LEU A 166 2.83 11.67 -4.76
C LEU A 166 4.31 11.99 -4.98
N LEU A 167 5.05 11.13 -5.67
CA LEU A 167 6.46 11.35 -5.99
C LEU A 167 6.66 12.56 -6.89
N TYR A 168 5.78 12.77 -7.87
CA TYR A 168 5.77 13.96 -8.71
C TYR A 168 5.63 15.23 -7.87
N SER A 169 4.70 15.27 -6.92
CA SER A 169 4.52 16.43 -6.04
C SER A 169 5.78 16.71 -5.21
N VAL A 170 6.40 15.68 -4.65
CA VAL A 170 7.65 15.79 -3.88
C VAL A 170 8.80 16.30 -4.75
N ILE A 171 8.98 15.76 -5.96
CA ILE A 171 10.07 16.16 -6.85
C ILE A 171 9.89 17.61 -7.33
N ARG A 172 8.66 18.04 -7.54
CA ARG A 172 8.33 19.43 -7.95
C ARG A 172 8.69 20.47 -6.88
N THR A 173 8.77 20.12 -5.61
CA THR A 173 9.20 21.04 -4.57
C THR A 173 10.72 21.31 -4.58
N ILE A 174 11.51 20.47 -5.26
CA ILE A 174 12.95 20.62 -5.35
C ILE A 174 13.27 21.63 -6.47
N PRO A 175 13.93 22.78 -6.16
CA PRO A 175 14.27 23.79 -7.15
C PRO A 175 15.17 23.22 -8.26
N GLN A 176 14.81 23.44 -9.51
CA GLN A 176 15.60 22.97 -10.66
C GLN A 176 16.97 23.61 -10.73
N SER A 177 17.13 24.82 -10.19
CA SER A 177 18.41 25.52 -10.10
C SER A 177 19.52 24.71 -9.40
N LEU A 178 19.16 23.83 -8.45
CA LEU A 178 20.13 22.93 -7.80
C LEU A 178 20.70 21.89 -8.77
N GLU A 179 19.85 21.40 -9.68
CA GLU A 179 20.26 20.45 -10.73
C GLU A 179 21.12 21.15 -11.79
N ASP A 180 20.71 22.36 -12.20
CA ASP A 180 21.45 23.18 -13.18
C ASP A 180 22.83 23.56 -12.63
N ALA A 181 22.92 23.99 -11.36
CA ALA A 181 24.21 24.30 -10.71
C ALA A 181 25.14 23.06 -10.69
N ALA A 182 24.63 21.89 -10.33
CA ALA A 182 25.42 20.66 -10.32
C ALA A 182 25.90 20.26 -11.73
N GLN A 183 25.12 20.55 -12.78
CA GLN A 183 25.51 20.30 -14.17
C GLN A 183 26.59 21.28 -14.65
N ILE A 184 26.54 22.57 -14.25
CA ILE A 184 27.59 23.58 -14.54
C ILE A 184 28.94 23.11 -13.96
N HIS A 185 28.94 22.46 -12.80
CA HIS A 185 30.12 21.84 -12.20
C HIS A 185 30.51 20.46 -12.81
N GLY A 186 30.02 20.14 -14.01
CA GLY A 186 30.41 18.95 -14.76
C GLY A 186 29.77 17.63 -14.32
N SER A 187 28.73 17.67 -13.48
CA SER A 187 28.01 16.45 -13.10
C SER A 187 27.11 15.94 -14.23
N SER A 188 27.19 14.64 -14.55
CA SER A 188 26.26 14.01 -15.47
C SER A 188 24.83 13.94 -14.90
N ARG A 189 23.81 13.88 -15.75
CA ARG A 189 22.39 13.82 -15.36
C ARG A 189 22.10 12.73 -14.32
N LEU A 190 22.68 11.53 -14.49
CA LEU A 190 22.52 10.45 -13.53
C LEU A 190 23.15 10.78 -12.17
N ARG A 191 24.32 11.43 -12.18
CA ARG A 191 25.00 11.86 -10.95
C ARG A 191 24.21 12.95 -10.22
N VAL A 192 23.63 13.91 -10.94
CA VAL A 192 22.73 14.92 -10.39
C VAL A 192 21.51 14.26 -9.76
N PHE A 193 20.87 13.33 -10.47
CA PHE A 193 19.76 12.57 -9.93
C PHE A 193 20.13 11.86 -8.61
N LEU A 194 21.20 11.06 -8.60
CA LEU A 194 21.58 10.26 -7.44
C LEU A 194 22.12 11.06 -6.27
N ARG A 195 22.80 12.20 -6.52
CA ARG A 195 23.47 13.00 -5.48
C ARG A 195 22.70 14.23 -5.04
N VAL A 196 21.77 14.74 -5.84
CA VAL A 196 21.01 15.95 -5.53
C VAL A 196 19.53 15.62 -5.36
N VAL A 197 18.86 15.14 -6.40
CA VAL A 197 17.39 14.97 -6.39
C VAL A 197 16.95 13.86 -5.45
N PHE A 198 17.57 12.69 -5.56
CA PHE A 198 17.18 11.52 -4.75
C PHE A 198 17.36 11.78 -3.24
N PRO A 199 18.50 12.30 -2.74
CA PRO A 199 18.64 12.58 -1.31
C PRO A 199 17.70 13.67 -0.80
N LEU A 200 17.42 14.70 -1.60
CA LEU A 200 16.50 15.78 -1.23
C LEU A 200 15.04 15.30 -1.21
N SER A 201 14.70 14.35 -2.06
CA SER A 201 13.35 13.76 -2.11
C SER A 201 13.11 12.68 -1.05
N LEU A 202 14.16 12.10 -0.44
CA LEU A 202 14.04 10.98 0.51
C LEU A 202 12.99 11.19 1.63
N PRO A 203 12.86 12.38 2.24
CA PRO A 203 11.83 12.60 3.25
C PRO A 203 10.41 12.39 2.71
N GLY A 204 10.15 12.89 1.49
CA GLY A 204 8.87 12.71 0.83
C GLY A 204 8.65 11.28 0.33
N VAL A 205 9.69 10.65 -0.23
CA VAL A 205 9.66 9.23 -0.65
C VAL A 205 9.33 8.32 0.52
N THR A 206 9.88 8.57 1.70
CA THR A 206 9.59 7.77 2.90
C THR A 206 8.13 7.89 3.37
N VAL A 207 7.60 9.12 3.38
CA VAL A 207 6.17 9.31 3.68
C VAL A 207 5.30 8.60 2.64
N GLY A 208 5.66 8.73 1.35
CA GLY A 208 4.99 8.03 0.27
C GLY A 208 5.06 6.52 0.39
N ALA A 209 6.21 5.98 0.76
CA ALA A 209 6.38 4.55 1.01
C ALA A 209 5.43 4.03 2.09
N LEU A 210 5.30 4.76 3.21
CA LEU A 210 4.39 4.40 4.28
C LEU A 210 2.93 4.46 3.84
N MET A 211 2.54 5.50 3.08
CA MET A 211 1.17 5.60 2.56
C MET A 211 0.84 4.45 1.60
N ILE A 212 1.72 4.15 0.65
CA ILE A 212 1.56 3.04 -0.30
C ILE A 212 1.50 1.69 0.45
N PHE A 213 2.41 1.48 1.42
CA PHE A 213 2.42 0.28 2.23
C PHE A 213 1.10 0.08 2.98
N ASN A 214 0.57 1.13 3.62
CA ASN A 214 -0.70 1.08 4.33
C ASN A 214 -1.86 0.75 3.38
N MET A 215 -1.88 1.34 2.17
CA MET A 215 -2.85 1.00 1.13
C MET A 215 -2.77 -0.48 0.74
N CYS A 216 -1.56 -1.03 0.58
CA CYS A 216 -1.34 -2.44 0.25
C CYS A 216 -1.76 -3.38 1.39
N MET A 217 -1.46 -3.04 2.66
CA MET A 217 -1.82 -3.85 3.83
C MET A 217 -3.34 -4.01 3.99
N GLY A 218 -4.12 -2.97 3.65
CA GLY A 218 -5.57 -2.99 3.69
C GLY A 218 -6.27 -3.45 2.41
N ALA A 219 -5.52 -3.71 1.34
CA ALA A 219 -6.10 -4.01 0.03
C ALA A 219 -6.71 -5.42 -0.01
N PHE A 220 -8.02 -5.47 -0.25
CA PHE A 220 -8.77 -6.72 -0.37
C PHE A 220 -8.87 -7.19 -1.84
N THR A 221 -9.39 -6.35 -2.73
CA THR A 221 -9.84 -6.75 -4.08
C THR A 221 -8.74 -7.37 -4.93
N SER A 222 -7.55 -6.73 -4.98
CA SER A 222 -6.41 -7.27 -5.74
C SER A 222 -5.96 -8.62 -5.21
N ALA A 223 -5.88 -8.76 -3.88
CA ALA A 223 -5.45 -10.00 -3.24
C ALA A 223 -6.48 -11.11 -3.38
N ALA A 224 -7.78 -10.81 -3.30
CA ALA A 224 -8.85 -11.78 -3.46
C ALA A 224 -8.89 -12.35 -4.88
N LEU A 225 -8.87 -11.47 -5.90
CA LEU A 225 -9.01 -11.87 -7.29
C LEU A 225 -7.73 -12.55 -7.83
N LEU A 226 -6.55 -11.96 -7.63
CA LEU A 226 -5.30 -12.51 -8.13
C LEU A 226 -4.74 -13.64 -7.25
N GLY A 227 -5.06 -13.64 -5.95
CA GLY A 227 -4.76 -14.76 -5.06
C GLY A 227 -5.57 -16.01 -5.34
N ALA A 228 -6.73 -15.87 -6.03
CA ALA A 228 -7.59 -16.96 -6.54
C ALA A 228 -7.84 -18.07 -5.49
N GLY A 229 -8.06 -17.71 -4.24
CA GLY A 229 -8.29 -18.65 -3.14
C GLY A 229 -7.08 -19.48 -2.70
N LYS A 230 -5.89 -19.30 -3.30
CA LYS A 230 -4.65 -20.00 -2.95
C LYS A 230 -3.71 -19.13 -2.10
N VAL A 231 -3.75 -17.82 -2.27
CA VAL A 231 -2.96 -16.87 -1.48
C VAL A 231 -3.90 -16.05 -0.61
N PHE A 232 -3.79 -16.25 0.69
CA PHE A 232 -4.56 -15.49 1.68
C PHE A 232 -3.73 -14.34 2.21
N THR A 233 -4.25 -13.11 2.05
CA THR A 233 -3.84 -11.96 2.85
C THR A 233 -4.82 -11.76 4.00
N LEU A 234 -4.44 -11.01 5.01
CA LEU A 234 -5.28 -10.82 6.19
C LEU A 234 -6.64 -10.16 5.86
N PRO A 235 -6.73 -9.14 4.97
CA PRO A 235 -8.02 -8.62 4.52
C PRO A 235 -8.91 -9.67 3.83
N VAL A 236 -8.32 -10.56 3.04
CA VAL A 236 -9.07 -11.66 2.38
C VAL A 236 -9.56 -12.67 3.42
N LEU A 237 -8.73 -12.98 4.42
CA LEU A 237 -9.11 -13.87 5.50
C LEU A 237 -10.22 -13.28 6.36
N ILE A 238 -10.15 -11.99 6.70
CA ILE A 238 -11.20 -11.26 7.45
C ILE A 238 -12.53 -11.39 6.71
N GLN A 239 -12.54 -11.07 5.42
CA GLN A 239 -13.76 -11.17 4.61
C GLN A 239 -14.32 -12.61 4.59
N ARG A 240 -13.46 -13.62 4.43
CA ARG A 240 -13.86 -15.02 4.47
C ARG A 240 -14.46 -15.41 5.84
N THR A 241 -13.81 -14.99 6.93
CA THR A 241 -14.26 -15.27 8.30
C THR A 241 -15.61 -14.62 8.59
N VAL A 242 -15.87 -13.42 8.06
CA VAL A 242 -17.16 -12.72 8.18
C VAL A 242 -18.24 -13.38 7.32
N MET A 243 -17.97 -13.59 6.02
CA MET A 243 -18.99 -13.91 5.04
C MET A 243 -19.28 -15.43 4.92
N MET A 244 -18.26 -16.27 5.11
CA MET A 244 -18.40 -17.71 4.94
C MET A 244 -18.47 -18.45 6.29
N GLU A 245 -17.65 -18.04 7.28
CA GLU A 245 -17.59 -18.70 8.56
C GLU A 245 -18.56 -18.11 9.60
N ILE A 246 -19.04 -16.87 9.33
CA ILE A 246 -19.97 -16.10 10.20
C ILE A 246 -19.42 -16.01 11.65
N LYS A 247 -18.10 -15.79 11.78
CA LYS A 247 -17.38 -15.64 13.07
C LYS A 247 -16.94 -14.19 13.24
N TYR A 248 -17.84 -13.37 13.75
CA TYR A 248 -17.61 -11.91 13.83
C TYR A 248 -16.52 -11.54 14.83
N SER A 249 -16.42 -12.22 15.97
CA SER A 249 -15.41 -11.93 16.98
C SER A 249 -14.02 -12.31 16.51
N MET A 250 -13.87 -13.44 15.83
CA MET A 250 -12.58 -13.84 15.24
C MET A 250 -12.17 -12.90 14.11
N ALA A 251 -13.11 -12.47 13.26
CA ALA A 251 -12.83 -11.48 12.22
C ALA A 251 -12.41 -10.12 12.82
N ALA A 252 -13.07 -9.69 13.90
CA ALA A 252 -12.69 -8.49 14.64
C ALA A 252 -11.28 -8.62 15.24
N THR A 253 -10.92 -9.80 15.77
CA THR A 253 -9.56 -10.07 16.25
C THR A 253 -8.53 -9.96 15.13
N GLN A 254 -8.79 -10.59 13.97
CA GLN A 254 -7.90 -10.52 12.80
C GLN A 254 -7.68 -9.08 12.33
N ALA A 255 -8.75 -8.28 12.28
CA ALA A 255 -8.65 -6.88 11.88
C ALA A 255 -7.98 -6.00 12.94
N ALA A 256 -8.19 -6.29 14.24
CA ALA A 256 -7.45 -5.61 15.33
C ALA A 256 -5.94 -5.90 15.23
N VAL A 257 -5.55 -7.15 14.96
CA VAL A 257 -4.14 -7.52 14.73
C VAL A 257 -3.58 -6.83 13.50
N LEU A 258 -4.34 -6.73 12.40
CA LEU A 258 -3.94 -5.98 11.21
C LEU A 258 -3.68 -4.51 11.54
N LEU A 259 -4.61 -3.87 12.24
CA LEU A 259 -4.49 -2.46 12.66
C LEU A 259 -3.25 -2.24 13.52
N VAL A 260 -3.06 -3.07 14.56
CA VAL A 260 -1.89 -2.98 15.46
C VAL A 260 -0.60 -3.21 14.68
N SER A 261 -0.56 -4.20 13.78
CA SER A 261 0.61 -4.48 12.94
C SER A 261 0.98 -3.28 12.05
N VAL A 262 0.00 -2.66 11.41
CA VAL A 262 0.20 -1.45 10.58
C VAL A 262 0.71 -0.30 11.44
N LEU A 263 0.12 -0.05 12.61
CA LEU A 263 0.57 1.01 13.52
C LEU A 263 2.00 0.77 14.01
N LEU A 264 2.34 -0.45 14.40
CA LEU A 264 3.70 -0.80 14.84
C LEU A 264 4.72 -0.60 13.74
N ILE A 265 4.43 -1.05 12.52
CA ILE A 265 5.34 -0.86 11.38
C ILE A 265 5.52 0.62 11.07
N ASN A 266 4.45 1.43 11.09
CA ASN A 266 4.54 2.87 10.89
C ASN A 266 5.37 3.56 11.98
N LEU A 267 5.11 3.26 13.26
CA LEU A 267 5.86 3.83 14.39
C LEU A 267 7.34 3.45 14.33
N LEU A 268 7.64 2.18 14.06
CA LEU A 268 9.00 1.70 13.90
C LEU A 268 9.71 2.41 12.74
N SER A 269 9.04 2.55 11.61
CA SER A 269 9.58 3.23 10.43
C SER A 269 9.89 4.71 10.73
N ILE A 270 8.97 5.42 11.39
CA ILE A 270 9.18 6.83 11.78
C ILE A 270 10.33 6.95 12.79
N TYR A 271 10.41 6.04 13.76
CA TYR A 271 11.48 6.01 14.74
C TYR A 271 12.86 5.80 14.07
N LEU A 272 12.97 4.80 13.21
CA LEU A 272 14.21 4.53 12.47
C LEU A 272 14.64 5.71 11.60
N LEU A 273 13.69 6.35 10.91
CA LEU A 273 13.97 7.51 10.08
C LEU A 273 14.46 8.72 10.89
N ARG A 274 13.86 8.97 12.05
CA ARG A 274 14.33 10.04 12.95
C ARG A 274 15.76 9.78 13.42
N ARG A 275 16.06 8.55 13.81
CA ARG A 275 17.40 8.16 14.26
C ARG A 275 18.47 8.32 13.18
N LEU A 276 18.15 7.95 11.93
CA LEU A 276 19.07 8.11 10.79
C LEU A 276 19.30 9.57 10.41
N ARG A 277 18.31 10.45 10.58
CA ARG A 277 18.47 11.89 10.36
C ARG A 277 19.39 12.52 11.40
N THR A 278 19.22 12.19 12.68
CA THR A 278 20.05 12.72 13.76
C THR A 278 21.50 12.29 13.60
N ALA A 279 21.75 11.05 13.20
CA ALA A 279 23.12 10.57 12.95
C ALA A 279 23.84 11.31 11.82
N ARG A 280 23.12 11.79 10.78
CA ARG A 280 23.72 12.56 9.67
C ARG A 280 24.06 14.01 10.06
N LEU A 281 23.34 14.60 11.02
CA LEU A 281 23.62 15.98 11.50
C LEU A 281 24.80 16.03 12.47
N VAL A 282 25.21 14.90 13.05
CA VAL A 282 26.36 14.81 13.96
C VAL A 282 27.68 14.58 13.19
N VAL A 283 27.62 14.17 11.93
CA VAL A 283 28.78 13.85 11.08
C VAL A 283 29.06 14.96 10.04
N ALA A 284 28.22 15.98 9.94
CA ALA A 284 28.40 17.17 9.09
C ALA A 284 28.80 18.40 9.92
#